data_284e04a26ed0643b75dec316e3b75702
#
_entry.id   284e04a26ed0643b75dec316e3b75702
#
_cell.length_a   1.000
_cell.length_b   1.000
_cell.length_c   1.000
_cell.angle_alpha   90.00
_cell.angle_beta   90.00
_cell.angle_gamma   90.00
#
_symmetry.space_group_name_H-M   'P 1'
#
loop_
_entity.id
_entity.type
_entity.pdbx_description
1 polymer ?
#
loop_
_entity_poly.entity_id
_entity_poly.type
_entity_poly.pdbx_seq_one_letter_code
_entity_poly.pdbx_strand_id
1 'polypeptide(L)'
;MATDRSRSGEGEKPPDPEDLLPEDSVLGLDEYLDMHAAVGHRTRYEILYRLVHGGEMSPTELDAAMEIDDSTLHYHLNELVGVGLVEKRKRTERGQDGLYTYYRATVFGEVTLTDGVDELIRGEREFEAMYDSSAE
;
A
#
# COMPACT_ATOMS: atom_id res chain seq x y z
N MET A 1 -25.43 -15.56 -2.08
CA MET A 1 -25.00 -16.01 -2.38
C MET A 1 -24.43 -16.59 -2.34
N ALA A 2 -24.33 -16.49 -2.27
CA ALA A 2 -23.76 -17.06 -2.47
C ALA A 2 -23.49 -17.85 -2.77
N THR A 3 -23.69 -17.99 -2.91
CA THR A 3 -23.52 -18.74 -3.31
C THR A 3 -23.27 -19.30 -3.91
N ASP A 4 -23.33 -19.28 -4.22
CA ASP A 4 -23.10 -19.96 -4.82
C ASP A 4 -22.76 -20.29 -5.34
N ARG A 5 -22.69 -19.89 -5.42
CA ARG A 5 -22.30 -20.33 -5.93
C ARG A 5 -22.03 -21.38 -6.19
N SER A 6 -22.00 -21.73 -6.23
CA SER A 6 -21.78 -22.75 -6.51
C SER A 6 -22.35 -23.33 -7.38
N ARG A 7 -22.71 -23.07 -7.93
CA ARG A 7 -23.01 -23.62 -8.68
C ARG A 7 -22.86 -23.77 -9.69
N SER A 8 -22.90 -23.56 -9.76
CA SER A 8 -22.74 -23.77 -10.76
C SER A 8 -22.24 -24.50 -11.49
N GLY A 9 -21.97 -24.24 -11.65
CA GLY A 9 -21.33 -24.90 -12.51
C GLY A 9 -21.14 -26.23 -12.21
N GLU A 10 -21.99 -26.80 -12.20
CA GLU A 10 -21.86 -28.04 -12.06
C GLU A 10 -20.54 -28.51 -12.05
N GLY A 11 -19.90 -28.64 -11.02
CA GLY A 11 -18.61 -29.19 -10.84
C GLY A 11 -17.46 -28.33 -11.25
N GLU A 12 -17.77 -27.16 -11.69
CA GLU A 12 -16.71 -26.25 -12.04
C GLU A 12 -16.16 -25.56 -10.84
N LYS A 13 -14.85 -25.55 -10.70
CA LYS A 13 -14.20 -24.86 -9.60
C LYS A 13 -13.93 -23.42 -10.00
N PRO A 14 -13.97 -22.49 -9.05
CA PRO A 14 -13.52 -21.13 -9.35
C PRO A 14 -12.03 -21.19 -9.69
N PRO A 15 -11.53 -20.23 -10.45
CA PRO A 15 -10.10 -20.22 -10.77
C PRO A 15 -9.29 -20.08 -9.49
N ASP A 16 -8.11 -20.64 -9.49
CA ASP A 16 -7.19 -20.45 -8.38
C ASP A 16 -6.72 -19.00 -8.36
N PRO A 17 -6.53 -18.44 -7.16
CA PRO A 17 -6.05 -17.05 -7.11
C PRO A 17 -4.75 -16.84 -7.87
N GLU A 18 -3.88 -17.83 -7.90
CA GLU A 18 -2.63 -17.70 -8.64
C GLU A 18 -2.85 -17.51 -10.13
N ASP A 19 -3.99 -17.91 -10.64
CA ASP A 19 -4.28 -17.76 -12.07
C ASP A 19 -4.48 -16.31 -12.47
N LEU A 20 -4.66 -15.41 -11.49
CA LEU A 20 -4.74 -13.99 -11.78
C LEU A 20 -3.39 -13.40 -12.15
N LEU A 21 -2.32 -14.08 -11.80
CA LEU A 21 -0.99 -13.56 -12.08
C LEU A 21 -0.64 -13.74 -13.54
N PRO A 22 0.07 -12.77 -14.15
CA PRO A 22 0.58 -12.98 -15.51
C PRO A 22 1.49 -14.20 -15.54
N GLU A 23 1.58 -14.83 -16.71
CA GLU A 23 2.43 -16.00 -16.85
C GLU A 23 3.88 -15.72 -16.52
N ASP A 24 4.32 -14.52 -16.84
CA ASP A 24 5.70 -14.14 -16.60
C ASP A 24 5.84 -13.23 -15.39
N SER A 25 4.93 -13.36 -14.44
CA SER A 25 4.99 -12.54 -13.24
C SER A 25 6.25 -12.85 -12.44
N VAL A 26 6.95 -11.81 -12.01
CA VAL A 26 8.14 -11.99 -11.17
C VAL A 26 7.76 -12.16 -9.72
N LEU A 27 6.58 -11.72 -9.33
CA LEU A 27 6.12 -11.83 -7.95
C LEU A 27 5.05 -12.89 -7.84
N GLY A 28 5.05 -13.59 -6.72
CA GLY A 28 4.01 -14.57 -6.43
C GLY A 28 2.87 -13.95 -5.64
N LEU A 29 1.81 -14.70 -5.49
CA LEU A 29 0.65 -14.23 -4.75
C LEU A 29 1.00 -13.84 -3.33
N ASP A 30 1.84 -14.62 -2.66
CA ASP A 30 2.20 -14.33 -1.28
C ASP A 30 2.90 -12.99 -1.15
N GLU A 31 3.68 -12.61 -2.15
CA GLU A 31 4.37 -11.33 -2.11
C GLU A 31 3.38 -10.18 -2.22
N TYR A 32 2.34 -10.34 -3.04
CA TYR A 32 1.29 -9.32 -3.11
C TYR A 32 0.50 -9.24 -1.79
N LEU A 33 0.26 -10.41 -1.17
CA LEU A 33 -0.44 -10.41 0.11
C LEU A 33 0.40 -9.77 1.20
N ASP A 34 1.72 -9.94 1.15
CA ASP A 34 2.62 -9.29 2.10
C ASP A 34 2.54 -7.77 1.99
N MET A 35 2.35 -7.27 0.77
CA MET A 35 2.18 -5.83 0.57
C MET A 35 0.93 -5.32 1.27
N HIS A 36 -0.17 -6.05 1.15
CA HIS A 36 -1.41 -5.66 1.82
C HIS A 36 -1.27 -5.76 3.34
N ALA A 37 -0.60 -6.80 3.81
CA ALA A 37 -0.39 -6.96 5.25
C ALA A 37 0.43 -5.79 5.80
N ALA A 38 1.44 -5.37 5.05
CA ALA A 38 2.29 -4.27 5.50
C ALA A 38 1.49 -2.98 5.64
N VAL A 39 0.64 -2.68 4.67
CA VAL A 39 -0.11 -1.43 4.69
C VAL A 39 -1.26 -1.47 5.69
N GLY A 40 -1.58 -2.64 6.21
CA GLY A 40 -2.64 -2.78 7.20
C GLY A 40 -2.29 -2.24 8.58
N HIS A 41 -1.06 -1.79 8.79
CA HIS A 41 -0.64 -1.20 10.05
C HIS A 41 -0.75 0.31 9.95
N ARG A 42 -1.38 0.94 10.93
CA ARG A 42 -1.67 2.37 10.87
C ARG A 42 -0.44 3.24 10.57
N THR A 43 0.64 3.00 11.28
CA THR A 43 1.84 3.82 11.09
C THR A 43 2.41 3.62 9.69
N ARG A 44 2.43 2.39 9.20
CA ARG A 44 2.93 2.12 7.86
C ARG A 44 2.02 2.72 6.80
N TYR A 45 0.71 2.66 7.02
CA TYR A 45 -0.22 3.32 6.12
C TYR A 45 0.06 4.82 6.05
N GLU A 46 0.27 5.45 7.20
CA GLU A 46 0.53 6.89 7.23
C GLU A 46 1.83 7.26 6.53
N ILE A 47 2.87 6.46 6.71
CA ILE A 47 4.13 6.70 6.01
C ILE A 47 3.92 6.64 4.51
N LEU A 48 3.26 5.58 4.06
CA LEU A 48 3.01 5.40 2.64
C LEU A 48 2.16 6.53 2.09
N TYR A 49 1.14 6.92 2.84
CA TYR A 49 0.26 8.02 2.44
C TYR A 49 1.05 9.31 2.21
N ARG A 50 1.97 9.61 3.11
CA ARG A 50 2.77 10.83 2.98
C ARG A 50 3.71 10.75 1.80
N LEU A 51 4.28 9.59 1.56
CA LEU A 51 5.19 9.43 0.42
C LEU A 51 4.46 9.47 -0.91
N VAL A 52 3.26 8.93 -0.97
CA VAL A 52 2.48 8.96 -2.20
C VAL A 52 2.00 10.37 -2.51
N HIS A 53 1.44 11.04 -1.51
CA HIS A 53 0.84 12.35 -1.75
C HIS A 53 1.83 13.50 -1.62
N GLY A 54 2.86 13.34 -0.82
CA GLY A 54 3.84 14.41 -0.61
C GLY A 54 5.12 14.26 -1.41
N GLY A 55 5.31 13.11 -2.04
CA GLY A 55 6.52 12.85 -2.78
C GLY A 55 7.62 12.30 -1.90
N GLU A 56 8.81 12.21 -2.44
CA GLU A 56 9.93 11.64 -1.70
C GLU A 56 10.25 12.48 -0.46
N MET A 57 10.67 11.79 0.60
CA MET A 57 10.98 12.44 1.86
C MET A 57 12.18 11.77 2.52
N SER A 58 12.96 12.59 3.23
CA SER A 58 14.05 12.06 4.05
C SER A 58 13.49 11.55 5.37
N PRO A 59 14.24 10.72 6.11
CA PRO A 59 13.80 10.31 7.44
C PRO A 59 13.53 11.49 8.36
N THR A 60 14.34 12.55 8.26
CA THR A 60 14.13 13.73 9.08
C THR A 60 12.79 14.39 8.78
N GLU A 61 12.46 14.47 7.50
CA GLU A 61 11.17 15.06 7.10
C GLU A 61 10.00 14.22 7.56
N LEU A 62 10.14 12.89 7.45
CA LEU A 62 9.08 11.99 7.91
C LEU A 62 8.92 12.07 9.42
N ASP A 63 10.05 12.12 10.13
CA ASP A 63 10.02 12.23 11.59
C ASP A 63 9.30 13.49 12.03
N ALA A 64 9.62 14.60 11.39
CA ALA A 64 8.99 15.87 11.73
C ALA A 64 7.49 15.85 11.43
N ALA A 65 7.11 15.17 10.36
CA ALA A 65 5.70 15.14 9.97
C ALA A 65 4.87 14.20 10.84
N MET A 66 5.46 13.13 11.35
CA MET A 66 4.71 12.10 12.03
C MET A 66 4.89 12.10 13.55
N GLU A 67 5.93 12.77 14.03
CA GLU A 67 6.17 12.85 15.46
C GLU A 67 6.23 11.49 16.14
N ILE A 68 6.97 10.57 15.53
CA ILE A 68 7.18 9.27 16.13
C ILE A 68 8.67 9.11 16.37
N ASP A 69 8.98 8.16 17.21
CA ASP A 69 10.32 7.84 17.59
C ASP A 69 11.12 7.34 16.38
N ASP A 70 12.37 7.73 16.31
CA ASP A 70 13.22 7.45 15.16
C ASP A 70 13.36 5.96 14.89
N SER A 71 13.54 5.16 15.93
CA SER A 71 13.71 3.73 15.73
C SER A 71 12.42 3.09 15.25
N THR A 72 11.26 3.59 15.71
CA THR A 72 9.97 3.10 15.24
C THR A 72 9.78 3.46 13.78
N LEU A 73 10.15 4.68 13.41
CA LEU A 73 10.05 5.11 12.02
C LEU A 73 10.88 4.20 11.12
N HIS A 74 12.14 3.98 11.51
CA HIS A 74 13.03 3.15 10.68
C HIS A 74 12.56 1.70 10.61
N TYR A 75 11.99 1.19 11.68
CA TYR A 75 11.45 -0.16 11.66
C TYR A 75 10.35 -0.28 10.59
N HIS A 76 9.42 0.67 10.60
CA HIS A 76 8.31 0.61 9.64
C HIS A 76 8.75 0.92 8.21
N LEU A 77 9.72 1.83 8.05
CA LEU A 77 10.27 2.08 6.72
C LEU A 77 10.92 0.82 6.17
N ASN A 78 11.67 0.11 7.00
CA ASN A 78 12.31 -1.12 6.56
C ASN A 78 11.30 -2.19 6.17
N GLU A 79 10.18 -2.26 6.90
CA GLU A 79 9.11 -3.19 6.55
C GLU A 79 8.51 -2.85 5.18
N LEU A 80 8.28 -1.57 4.93
CA LEU A 80 7.72 -1.14 3.65
C LEU A 80 8.69 -1.37 2.51
N VAL A 81 9.98 -1.14 2.75
CA VAL A 81 11.00 -1.39 1.73
C VAL A 81 11.09 -2.89 1.46
N GLY A 82 11.01 -3.69 2.54
CA GLY A 82 11.15 -5.13 2.41
C GLY A 82 10.09 -5.77 1.54
N VAL A 83 8.86 -5.24 1.56
CA VAL A 83 7.80 -5.78 0.73
C VAL A 83 7.66 -5.08 -0.61
N GLY A 84 8.47 -4.05 -0.87
CA GLY A 84 8.48 -3.41 -2.19
C GLY A 84 7.50 -2.27 -2.37
N LEU A 85 6.90 -1.77 -1.31
CA LEU A 85 5.98 -0.64 -1.41
C LEU A 85 6.71 0.70 -1.40
N VAL A 86 7.91 0.72 -0.84
CA VAL A 86 8.72 1.93 -0.72
C VAL A 86 10.13 1.58 -1.15
N GLU A 87 10.83 2.52 -1.75
CA GLU A 87 12.23 2.31 -2.07
C GLU A 87 13.06 3.36 -1.38
N LYS A 88 14.24 2.92 -0.94
CA LYS A 88 15.21 3.78 -0.29
C LYS A 88 16.24 4.17 -1.32
N ARG A 89 16.47 5.45 -1.48
CA ARG A 89 17.40 5.95 -2.47
C ARG A 89 18.41 6.87 -1.80
N LYS A 90 19.53 7.01 -2.45
CA LYS A 90 20.59 7.93 -1.99
C LYS A 90 21.05 8.74 -3.17
N ARG A 91 21.34 9.99 -2.90
CA ARG A 91 21.86 10.85 -3.95
C ARG A 91 22.76 11.91 -3.32
N THR A 92 23.59 12.49 -4.15
CA THR A 92 24.48 13.58 -3.72
C THR A 92 23.69 14.88 -3.73
N GLU A 93 23.75 15.60 -2.62
CA GLU A 93 23.11 16.90 -2.55
C GLU A 93 24.15 17.97 -2.83
N ARG A 94 23.75 18.98 -3.58
CA ARG A 94 24.66 20.05 -3.92
C ARG A 94 25.10 20.78 -2.65
N GLY A 95 26.39 20.96 -2.51
CA GLY A 95 26.94 21.70 -1.38
C GLY A 95 27.01 20.92 -0.09
N GLN A 96 26.78 19.62 -0.13
CA GLN A 96 26.85 18.79 1.04
C GLN A 96 27.82 17.66 0.85
N ASP A 97 28.42 17.25 1.95
CA ASP A 97 29.30 16.09 1.93
C ASP A 97 28.46 14.85 2.14
N GLY A 98 28.79 13.79 1.44
CA GLY A 98 28.12 12.51 1.60
C GLY A 98 26.84 12.43 0.84
N LEU A 99 26.09 11.39 1.14
CA LEU A 99 24.87 11.06 0.41
C LEU A 99 23.63 11.42 1.21
N TYR A 100 22.67 11.95 0.49
CA TYR A 100 21.36 12.26 1.04
C TYR A 100 20.48 11.04 0.89
N THR A 101 19.88 10.58 1.99
CA THR A 101 18.99 9.42 1.98
C THR A 101 17.55 9.89 1.93
N TYR A 102 16.78 9.31 1.03
CA TYR A 102 15.37 9.62 0.95
C TYR A 102 14.58 8.36 0.59
N TYR A 103 13.29 8.41 0.85
CA TYR A 103 12.38 7.31 0.57
C TYR A 103 11.29 7.80 -0.36
N ARG A 104 10.81 6.91 -1.21
CA ARG A 104 9.69 7.25 -2.08
C ARG A 104 8.84 6.02 -2.31
N ALA A 105 7.57 6.23 -2.63
CA ALA A 105 6.67 5.12 -2.91
C ALA A 105 7.01 4.52 -4.27
N THR A 106 6.91 3.21 -4.37
CA THR A 106 7.01 2.54 -5.66
C THR A 106 5.65 2.56 -6.32
N VAL A 107 5.58 2.09 -7.56
CA VAL A 107 4.29 1.93 -8.23
C VAL A 107 3.38 1.02 -7.41
N PHE A 108 3.94 -0.05 -6.85
CA PHE A 108 3.15 -0.96 -6.00
C PHE A 108 2.61 -0.21 -4.78
N GLY A 109 3.43 0.68 -4.19
CA GLY A 109 2.98 1.47 -3.07
C GLY A 109 1.85 2.40 -3.44
N GLU A 110 1.96 3.06 -4.59
CA GLU A 110 0.92 3.97 -5.05
C GLU A 110 -0.39 3.23 -5.28
N VAL A 111 -0.34 2.09 -5.95
CA VAL A 111 -1.55 1.33 -6.26
C VAL A 111 -2.17 0.76 -5.00
N THR A 112 -1.34 0.20 -4.11
CA THR A 112 -1.86 -0.38 -2.87
C THR A 112 -2.58 0.64 -2.02
N LEU A 113 -2.06 1.86 -1.99
CA LEU A 113 -2.70 2.92 -1.23
C LEU A 113 -3.94 3.46 -1.93
N THR A 114 -3.77 3.89 -3.18
CA THR A 114 -4.81 4.61 -3.90
C THR A 114 -5.98 3.72 -4.29
N ASP A 115 -5.68 2.56 -4.86
CA ASP A 115 -6.71 1.64 -5.33
C ASP A 115 -7.08 0.60 -4.28
N GLY A 116 -6.41 0.64 -3.12
CA GLY A 116 -6.70 -0.24 -2.01
C GLY A 116 -7.44 0.50 -0.92
N VAL A 117 -6.70 1.01 0.07
CA VAL A 117 -7.34 1.60 1.26
C VAL A 117 -8.14 2.85 0.92
N ASP A 118 -7.55 3.73 0.11
CA ASP A 118 -8.25 4.98 -0.23
C ASP A 118 -9.52 4.71 -1.01
N GLU A 119 -9.50 3.71 -1.87
CA GLU A 119 -10.67 3.34 -2.64
C GLU A 119 -11.76 2.76 -1.76
N LEU A 120 -11.37 1.96 -0.75
CA LEU A 120 -12.34 1.43 0.20
C LEU A 120 -13.04 2.56 0.95
N ILE A 121 -12.29 3.54 1.38
CA ILE A 121 -12.86 4.68 2.10
C ILE A 121 -13.81 5.46 1.20
N ARG A 122 -13.40 5.66 -0.04
CA ARG A 122 -14.25 6.37 -1.01
C ARG A 122 -15.53 5.62 -1.25
N GLY A 123 -15.45 4.29 -1.33
CA GLY A 123 -16.62 3.46 -1.53
C GLY A 123 -17.61 3.58 -0.39
N GLU A 124 -17.11 3.72 0.82
CA GLU A 124 -17.99 3.85 1.96
C GLU A 124 -18.78 5.16 1.90
N ARG A 125 -18.14 6.22 1.46
CA ARG A 125 -18.85 7.49 1.34
C ARG A 125 -20.00 7.39 0.35
N GLU A 126 -19.77 6.73 -0.76
CA GLU A 126 -20.81 6.55 -1.75
C GLU A 126 -21.94 5.70 -1.20
N PHE A 127 -21.58 4.69 -0.45
CA PHE A 127 -22.53 3.79 0.16
C PHE A 127 -23.40 4.53 1.17
N GLU A 128 -22.79 5.37 1.98
CA GLU A 128 -23.52 6.19 2.95
C GLU A 128 -24.50 7.13 2.29
N ALA A 129 -24.06 7.74 1.20
CA ALA A 129 -24.92 8.66 0.47
C ALA A 129 -26.15 7.94 -0.06
N MET A 130 -25.96 6.71 -0.55
CA MET A 130 -27.08 5.91 -1.04
C MET A 130 -28.04 5.56 0.08
N TYR A 131 -27.51 5.21 1.24
CA TYR A 131 -28.35 4.87 2.37
C TYR A 131 -29.12 6.07 2.88
N ASP A 132 -28.48 7.22 2.95
CA ASP A 132 -29.17 8.42 3.39
C ASP A 132 -30.31 8.76 2.45
N SER A 133 -30.09 8.64 1.16
CA SER A 133 -31.16 8.87 0.19
C SER A 133 -32.30 7.89 0.38
N SER A 134 -31.96 6.65 0.64
CA SER A 134 -32.97 5.61 0.81
C SER A 134 -33.81 5.82 2.06
N ALA A 135 -33.21 6.35 3.09
CA ALA A 135 -33.90 6.51 4.36
C ALA A 135 -34.99 7.55 4.28
N GLU A 136 -34.95 8.38 3.28
CA GLU A 136 -36.00 9.37 3.12
C GLU A 136 -37.16 8.80 2.42
#